data_779ab7c8c529158c58765f193531173f
#
_entry.id   779ab7c8c529158c58765f193531173f
#
_cell.length_a   1.000
_cell.length_b   1.000
_cell.length_c   1.000
_cell.angle_alpha   90.00
_cell.angle_beta   90.00
_cell.angle_gamma   90.00
#
_symmetry.space_group_name_H-M   'P 1'
#
loop_
_entity.id
_entity.type
_entity.pdbx_description
1 polymer ?
#
loop_
_entity_poly.entity_id
_entity_poly.type
_entity_poly.pdbx_seq_one_letter_code
_entity_poly.pdbx_strand_id
1 'polypeptide(L)'
;MNRLLAGVALVAMGAALFGTLSYLTRGAAAAGVDAFPYVAWRGLVATLALLGVSMAVAWRRGTGLGIPDLRGLTRDRRVALIAAALFGAILNIAVFAAFLRTTIAVALICFYTFPAIVTLAAVPLYGERLGGLRLGALLLSLGGLALVVLAPLIGATEVLLDPIGIGLALFGAVCQAAFVLIAGRGFKPLPVLHVSSFVVFAAFALSLPLAVLAGDLDGLLRPLQQAEPWFWILAGGITGAAIPTTAFIAGIGIIGPSRAAILMTIEPLVGVSLAALLLGEHPSWLQIVGGAGVLVAAAILQLAPRVPVPPESEIPIV
;
A
#
# COMPACT_ATOMS: atom_id res chain seq x y z
N MET A 1 10.46 23.37 -4.96
CA MET A 1 10.83 21.94 -4.74
C MET A 1 10.83 21.23 -6.07
N ASN A 2 11.87 20.50 -6.44
CA ASN A 2 11.92 19.79 -7.72
C ASN A 2 10.76 18.78 -7.76
N ARG A 3 9.96 18.74 -8.83
CA ARG A 3 8.78 17.87 -8.99
C ARG A 3 9.12 16.38 -8.70
N LEU A 4 10.31 15.94 -9.09
CA LEU A 4 10.78 14.58 -8.79
C LEU A 4 10.90 14.35 -7.28
N LEU A 5 11.51 15.28 -6.53
CA LEU A 5 11.65 15.16 -5.08
C LEU A 5 10.29 15.14 -4.39
N ALA A 6 9.31 15.90 -4.89
CA ALA A 6 7.95 15.85 -4.37
C ALA A 6 7.32 14.46 -4.56
N GLY A 7 7.46 13.84 -5.74
CA GLY A 7 6.94 12.50 -5.99
C GLY A 7 7.63 11.43 -5.12
N VAL A 8 8.95 11.50 -4.96
CA VAL A 8 9.71 10.61 -4.07
C VAL A 8 9.26 10.78 -2.62
N ALA A 9 9.11 12.03 -2.15
CA ALA A 9 8.65 12.31 -0.79
C ALA A 9 7.23 11.77 -0.55
N LEU A 10 6.32 11.92 -1.51
CA LEU A 10 4.95 11.39 -1.41
C LEU A 10 4.96 9.87 -1.30
N VAL A 11 5.71 9.15 -2.14
CA VAL A 11 5.77 7.68 -2.08
C VAL A 11 6.45 7.22 -0.80
N ALA A 12 7.57 7.84 -0.39
CA ALA A 12 8.27 7.49 0.83
C ALA A 12 7.41 7.74 2.07
N MET A 13 6.66 8.87 2.11
CA MET A 13 5.69 9.15 3.15
C MET A 13 4.57 8.10 3.17
N GLY A 14 4.04 7.75 1.99
CA GLY A 14 3.04 6.70 1.87
C GLY A 14 3.54 5.35 2.40
N ALA A 15 4.75 4.94 2.01
CA ALA A 15 5.39 3.72 2.48
C ALA A 15 5.61 3.73 4.00
N ALA A 16 6.10 4.84 4.54
CA ALA A 16 6.31 5.00 5.98
C ALA A 16 4.99 4.89 6.75
N LEU A 17 3.93 5.53 6.27
CA LEU A 17 2.61 5.46 6.89
C LEU A 17 1.99 4.07 6.78
N PHE A 18 2.13 3.38 5.65
CA PHE A 18 1.71 1.97 5.55
C PHE A 18 2.49 1.08 6.53
N GLY A 19 3.78 1.35 6.76
CA GLY A 19 4.58 0.63 7.75
C GLY A 19 4.01 0.71 9.18
N THR A 20 3.24 1.76 9.52
CA THR A 20 2.56 1.84 10.82
C THR A 20 1.44 0.81 10.99
N LEU A 21 0.91 0.27 9.87
CA LEU A 21 -0.23 -0.66 9.89
C LEU A 21 0.05 -1.93 10.68
N SER A 22 1.28 -2.42 10.70
CA SER A 22 1.64 -3.61 11.49
C SER A 22 1.36 -3.40 12.98
N TYR A 23 1.72 -2.24 13.51
CA TYR A 23 1.46 -1.84 14.90
C TYR A 23 -0.04 -1.58 15.14
N LEU A 24 -0.69 -0.81 14.25
CA LEU A 24 -2.11 -0.46 14.38
C LEU A 24 -3.03 -1.68 14.30
N THR A 25 -2.72 -2.64 13.42
CA THR A 25 -3.46 -3.91 13.30
C THR A 25 -3.33 -4.76 14.55
N ARG A 26 -2.13 -4.85 15.16
CA ARG A 26 -1.94 -5.56 16.44
C ARG A 26 -2.74 -4.92 17.55
N GLY A 27 -2.76 -3.58 17.63
CA GLY A 27 -3.56 -2.85 18.61
C GLY A 27 -5.07 -3.08 18.44
N ALA A 28 -5.56 -3.07 17.20
CA ALA A 28 -6.95 -3.37 16.89
C ALA A 28 -7.34 -4.80 17.28
N ALA A 29 -6.50 -5.78 16.96
CA ALA A 29 -6.70 -7.17 17.36
C ALA A 29 -6.71 -7.35 18.88
N ALA A 30 -5.82 -6.68 19.62
CA ALA A 30 -5.82 -6.66 21.07
C ALA A 30 -7.10 -6.05 21.65
N ALA A 31 -7.73 -5.09 20.95
CA ALA A 31 -9.02 -4.50 21.27
C ALA A 31 -10.23 -5.34 20.78
N GLY A 32 -10.00 -6.55 20.26
CA GLY A 32 -11.03 -7.50 19.80
C GLY A 32 -11.59 -7.21 18.41
N VAL A 33 -10.82 -6.55 17.55
CA VAL A 33 -11.15 -6.30 16.13
C VAL A 33 -10.12 -6.98 15.26
N ASP A 34 -10.44 -8.15 14.75
CA ASP A 34 -9.58 -8.97 13.90
C ASP A 34 -9.37 -8.35 12.50
N ALA A 35 -8.54 -9.02 11.68
CA ALA A 35 -8.01 -8.46 10.44
C ALA A 35 -9.08 -7.99 9.44
N PHE A 36 -10.12 -8.81 9.15
CA PHE A 36 -11.14 -8.44 8.16
C PHE A 36 -12.08 -7.33 8.67
N PRO A 37 -12.63 -7.39 9.90
CA PRO A 37 -13.35 -6.27 10.50
C PRO A 37 -12.51 -4.98 10.54
N TYR A 38 -11.22 -5.08 10.89
CA TYR A 38 -10.35 -3.92 10.93
C TYR A 38 -10.17 -3.30 9.54
N VAL A 39 -9.94 -4.11 8.48
CA VAL A 39 -9.85 -3.58 7.11
C VAL A 39 -11.17 -2.94 6.68
N ALA A 40 -12.31 -3.52 7.03
CA ALA A 40 -13.61 -2.93 6.75
C ALA A 40 -13.79 -1.57 7.44
N TRP A 41 -13.60 -1.51 8.76
CA TRP A 41 -13.78 -0.27 9.52
C TRP A 41 -12.79 0.84 9.11
N ARG A 42 -11.50 0.52 8.98
CA ARG A 42 -10.51 1.51 8.53
C ARG A 42 -10.77 1.99 7.10
N GLY A 43 -11.27 1.10 6.21
CA GLY A 43 -11.67 1.45 4.85
C GLY A 43 -12.87 2.40 4.82
N LEU A 44 -13.86 2.17 5.68
CA LEU A 44 -15.00 3.09 5.85
C LEU A 44 -14.54 4.46 6.34
N VAL A 45 -13.74 4.51 7.41
CA VAL A 45 -13.20 5.76 7.96
C VAL A 45 -12.38 6.51 6.92
N ALA A 46 -11.49 5.81 6.19
CA ALA A 46 -10.69 6.41 5.12
C ALA A 46 -11.57 6.99 4.00
N THR A 47 -12.63 6.26 3.60
CA THR A 47 -13.57 6.72 2.57
C THR A 47 -14.27 7.99 3.02
N LEU A 48 -14.83 8.00 4.24
CA LEU A 48 -15.53 9.17 4.78
C LEU A 48 -14.58 10.37 4.94
N ALA A 49 -13.36 10.15 5.41
CA ALA A 49 -12.35 11.20 5.55
C ALA A 49 -12.00 11.82 4.19
N LEU A 50 -11.71 11.00 3.15
CA LEU A 50 -11.37 11.49 1.82
C LEU A 50 -12.54 12.20 1.14
N LEU A 51 -13.76 11.68 1.26
CA LEU A 51 -14.96 12.36 0.76
C LEU A 51 -15.19 13.69 1.51
N GLY A 52 -15.03 13.72 2.82
CA GLY A 52 -15.15 14.93 3.64
C GLY A 52 -14.15 16.02 3.20
N VAL A 53 -12.87 15.64 2.99
CA VAL A 53 -11.85 16.54 2.46
C VAL A 53 -12.22 17.03 1.06
N SER A 54 -12.69 16.12 0.19
CA SER A 54 -13.10 16.46 -1.18
C SER A 54 -14.26 17.45 -1.20
N MET A 55 -15.27 17.24 -0.37
CA MET A 55 -16.41 18.14 -0.20
C MET A 55 -15.98 19.49 0.35
N ALA A 56 -15.12 19.53 1.35
CA ALA A 56 -14.61 20.78 1.94
C ALA A 56 -13.81 21.61 0.92
N VAL A 57 -12.99 20.96 0.09
CA VAL A 57 -12.23 21.62 -0.98
C VAL A 57 -13.19 22.15 -2.06
N ALA A 58 -14.16 21.35 -2.50
CA ALA A 58 -15.15 21.75 -3.49
C ALA A 58 -15.99 22.94 -3.01
N TRP A 59 -16.42 22.93 -1.75
CA TRP A 59 -17.15 24.03 -1.13
C TRP A 59 -16.33 25.33 -1.12
N ARG A 60 -15.05 25.25 -0.71
CA ARG A 60 -14.14 26.42 -0.70
C ARG A 60 -13.89 26.99 -2.09
N ARG A 61 -13.93 26.16 -3.14
CA ARG A 61 -13.68 26.55 -4.53
C ARG A 61 -14.97 26.92 -5.30
N GLY A 62 -16.14 26.69 -4.72
CA GLY A 62 -17.42 26.87 -5.42
C GLY A 62 -17.62 25.91 -6.61
N THR A 63 -16.97 24.72 -6.58
CA THR A 63 -16.96 23.75 -7.70
C THR A 63 -17.98 22.62 -7.55
N GLY A 64 -19.02 22.78 -6.75
CA GLY A 64 -20.08 21.79 -6.55
C GLY A 64 -19.93 20.96 -5.28
N LEU A 65 -20.47 19.73 -5.27
CA LEU A 65 -20.54 18.90 -4.05
C LEU A 65 -19.25 18.16 -3.70
N GLY A 66 -18.22 18.18 -4.57
CA GLY A 66 -16.97 17.45 -4.33
C GLY A 66 -17.12 15.93 -4.34
N ILE A 67 -18.24 15.43 -4.87
CA ILE A 67 -18.49 13.98 -5.03
C ILE A 67 -17.87 13.52 -6.34
N PRO A 68 -17.26 12.32 -6.39
CA PRO A 68 -16.67 11.78 -7.61
C PRO A 68 -17.72 11.68 -8.74
N ASP A 69 -17.51 12.41 -9.83
CA ASP A 69 -18.33 12.28 -11.04
C ASP A 69 -17.65 11.33 -12.05
N LEU A 70 -18.22 10.14 -12.21
CA LEU A 70 -17.74 9.14 -13.16
C LEU A 70 -18.25 9.38 -14.59
N ARG A 71 -19.19 10.29 -14.80
CA ARG A 71 -19.82 10.53 -16.11
C ARG A 71 -18.82 11.09 -17.11
N GLY A 72 -17.88 11.92 -16.64
CA GLY A 72 -16.81 12.48 -17.46
C GLY A 72 -15.70 11.50 -17.85
N LEU A 73 -15.70 10.25 -17.33
CA LEU A 73 -14.71 9.23 -17.68
C LEU A 73 -15.12 8.46 -18.93
N THR A 74 -14.15 8.19 -19.81
CA THR A 74 -14.31 7.21 -20.89
C THR A 74 -14.52 5.81 -20.30
N ARG A 75 -15.11 4.89 -21.09
CA ARG A 75 -15.34 3.51 -20.66
C ARG A 75 -14.05 2.84 -20.16
N ASP A 76 -12.96 3.01 -20.89
CA ASP A 76 -11.67 2.39 -20.55
C ASP A 76 -11.12 2.90 -19.22
N ARG A 77 -11.26 4.20 -18.94
CA ARG A 77 -10.82 4.78 -17.67
C ARG A 77 -11.70 4.35 -16.49
N ARG A 78 -13.01 4.18 -16.70
CA ARG A 78 -13.90 3.59 -15.67
C ARG A 78 -13.48 2.15 -15.36
N VAL A 79 -13.23 1.34 -16.39
CA VAL A 79 -12.75 -0.04 -16.22
C VAL A 79 -11.40 -0.05 -15.49
N ALA A 80 -10.47 0.82 -15.86
CA ALA A 80 -9.18 0.94 -15.19
C ALA A 80 -9.33 1.34 -13.71
N LEU A 81 -10.22 2.29 -13.38
CA LEU A 81 -10.49 2.70 -12.01
C LEU A 81 -11.08 1.55 -11.17
N ILE A 82 -12.07 0.86 -11.73
CA ILE A 82 -12.70 -0.30 -11.07
C ILE A 82 -11.65 -1.41 -10.87
N ALA A 83 -10.86 -1.71 -11.90
CA ALA A 83 -9.80 -2.71 -11.82
C ALA A 83 -8.74 -2.34 -10.76
N ALA A 84 -8.29 -1.09 -10.71
CA ALA A 84 -7.36 -0.62 -9.68
C ALA A 84 -7.96 -0.75 -8.29
N ALA A 85 -9.22 -0.36 -8.09
CA ALA A 85 -9.90 -0.47 -6.82
C ALA A 85 -10.06 -1.94 -6.38
N LEU A 86 -10.45 -2.83 -7.30
CA LEU A 86 -10.57 -4.25 -7.04
C LEU A 86 -9.22 -4.90 -6.73
N PHE A 87 -8.18 -4.66 -7.53
CA PHE A 87 -6.85 -5.19 -7.25
C PHE A 87 -6.31 -4.68 -5.92
N GLY A 88 -6.50 -3.38 -5.59
CA GLY A 88 -6.14 -2.81 -4.30
C GLY A 88 -6.90 -3.41 -3.11
N ALA A 89 -8.15 -3.83 -3.29
CA ALA A 89 -8.92 -4.52 -2.27
C ALA A 89 -8.53 -6.00 -2.15
N ILE A 90 -8.44 -6.71 -3.27
CA ILE A 90 -8.12 -8.15 -3.32
C ILE A 90 -6.73 -8.43 -2.75
N LEU A 91 -5.74 -7.56 -3.01
CA LEU A 91 -4.41 -7.74 -2.43
C LEU A 91 -4.43 -7.78 -0.90
N ASN A 92 -5.22 -6.92 -0.24
CA ASN A 92 -5.36 -6.94 1.21
C ASN A 92 -5.90 -8.30 1.67
N ILE A 93 -6.97 -8.77 1.04
CA ILE A 93 -7.59 -10.06 1.37
C ILE A 93 -6.60 -11.21 1.19
N ALA A 94 -5.91 -11.26 0.05
CA ALA A 94 -4.96 -12.32 -0.27
C ALA A 94 -3.77 -12.35 0.72
N VAL A 95 -3.22 -11.18 1.07
CA VAL A 95 -2.10 -11.07 2.01
C VAL A 95 -2.52 -11.46 3.43
N PHE A 96 -3.69 -10.99 3.90
CA PHE A 96 -4.17 -11.40 5.22
C PHE A 96 -4.52 -12.90 5.27
N ALA A 97 -5.11 -13.46 4.22
CA ALA A 97 -5.36 -14.89 4.13
C ALA A 97 -4.04 -15.70 4.10
N ALA A 98 -2.98 -15.16 3.48
CA ALA A 98 -1.65 -15.76 3.53
C ALA A 98 -1.08 -15.78 4.96
N PHE A 99 -1.24 -14.69 5.73
CA PHE A 99 -0.78 -14.62 7.12
C PHE A 99 -1.44 -15.65 8.05
N LEU A 100 -2.66 -16.08 7.74
CA LEU A 100 -3.34 -17.13 8.48
C LEU A 100 -2.82 -18.55 8.17
N ARG A 101 -2.05 -18.73 7.09
CA ARG A 101 -1.64 -20.04 6.58
C ARG A 101 -0.14 -20.28 6.59
N THR A 102 0.66 -19.24 6.51
CA THR A 102 2.13 -19.37 6.50
C THR A 102 2.77 -18.36 7.43
N THR A 103 4.04 -18.56 7.76
CA THR A 103 4.78 -17.61 8.59
C THR A 103 4.76 -16.23 7.94
N ILE A 104 4.42 -15.17 8.71
CA ILE A 104 4.27 -13.81 8.21
C ILE A 104 5.50 -13.35 7.41
N ALA A 105 6.70 -13.68 7.87
CA ALA A 105 7.93 -13.33 7.16
C ALA A 105 7.98 -13.99 5.76
N VAL A 106 7.54 -15.24 5.62
CA VAL A 106 7.47 -15.94 4.34
C VAL A 106 6.43 -15.29 3.42
N ALA A 107 5.25 -14.99 3.95
CA ALA A 107 4.21 -14.28 3.19
C ALA A 107 4.68 -12.90 2.72
N LEU A 108 5.35 -12.12 3.58
CA LEU A 108 5.88 -10.80 3.21
C LEU A 108 6.95 -10.88 2.12
N ILE A 109 7.92 -11.82 2.21
CA ILE A 109 8.94 -11.91 1.17
C ILE A 109 8.32 -12.28 -0.19
N CYS A 110 7.31 -13.14 -0.20
CA CYS A 110 6.56 -13.48 -1.40
C CYS A 110 5.77 -12.27 -1.92
N PHE A 111 5.09 -11.55 -1.05
CA PHE A 111 4.35 -10.35 -1.43
C PHE A 111 5.28 -9.26 -2.00
N TYR A 112 6.42 -8.99 -1.38
CA TYR A 112 7.37 -7.98 -1.85
C TYR A 112 8.16 -8.37 -3.11
N THR A 113 7.78 -9.43 -3.80
CA THR A 113 8.19 -9.66 -5.19
C THR A 113 7.52 -8.69 -6.17
N PHE A 114 6.43 -7.99 -5.75
CA PHE A 114 5.70 -7.06 -6.60
C PHE A 114 6.57 -5.94 -7.22
N PRO A 115 7.63 -5.37 -6.58
CA PRO A 115 8.47 -4.37 -7.23
C PRO A 115 9.22 -4.92 -8.44
N ALA A 116 9.63 -6.19 -8.40
CA ALA A 116 10.23 -6.85 -9.56
C ALA A 116 9.20 -7.01 -10.69
N ILE A 117 7.99 -7.48 -10.35
CA ILE A 117 6.90 -7.64 -11.33
C ILE A 117 6.57 -6.29 -11.98
N VAL A 118 6.41 -5.23 -11.19
CA VAL A 118 6.14 -3.87 -11.70
C VAL A 118 7.27 -3.40 -12.62
N THR A 119 8.52 -3.54 -12.17
CA THR A 119 9.69 -3.04 -12.91
C THR A 119 9.85 -3.75 -14.24
N LEU A 120 9.65 -5.07 -14.29
CA LEU A 120 9.72 -5.86 -15.50
C LEU A 120 8.55 -5.57 -16.45
N ALA A 121 7.32 -5.48 -15.91
CA ALA A 121 6.14 -5.18 -16.71
C ALA A 121 6.11 -3.73 -17.21
N ALA A 122 6.74 -2.79 -16.50
CA ALA A 122 6.82 -1.40 -16.96
C ALA A 122 7.65 -1.22 -18.25
N VAL A 123 8.57 -2.13 -18.57
CA VAL A 123 9.34 -2.08 -19.81
C VAL A 123 8.43 -2.13 -21.04
N PRO A 124 7.62 -3.17 -21.26
CA PRO A 124 6.73 -3.21 -22.43
C PRO A 124 5.52 -2.28 -22.31
N LEU A 125 5.02 -2.01 -21.10
CA LEU A 125 3.79 -1.24 -20.90
C LEU A 125 3.99 0.28 -20.94
N TYR A 126 5.16 0.76 -20.54
CA TYR A 126 5.49 2.19 -20.43
C TYR A 126 6.71 2.61 -21.24
N GLY A 127 7.36 1.67 -21.93
CA GLY A 127 8.62 1.93 -22.63
C GLY A 127 9.77 2.29 -21.67
N GLU A 128 9.68 1.86 -20.41
CA GLU A 128 10.74 2.10 -19.44
C GLU A 128 12.01 1.33 -19.83
N ARG A 129 13.17 1.98 -19.68
CA ARG A 129 14.47 1.31 -19.90
C ARG A 129 15.00 0.79 -18.57
N LEU A 130 15.30 -0.50 -18.49
CA LEU A 130 16.02 -1.11 -17.39
C LEU A 130 17.51 -0.74 -17.51
N GLY A 131 17.85 0.46 -17.02
CA GLY A 131 19.27 0.84 -16.87
C GLY A 131 19.90 0.14 -15.66
N GLY A 132 21.24 -0.03 -15.69
CA GLY A 132 21.98 -0.72 -14.62
C GLY A 132 21.71 -0.14 -13.21
N LEU A 133 21.56 1.18 -13.07
CA LEU A 133 21.23 1.82 -11.80
C LEU A 133 19.86 1.38 -11.24
N ARG A 134 18.85 1.20 -12.08
CA ARG A 134 17.52 0.73 -11.63
C ARG A 134 17.54 -0.73 -11.26
N LEU A 135 18.20 -1.55 -12.07
CA LEU A 135 18.35 -2.96 -11.76
C LEU A 135 19.15 -3.15 -10.48
N GLY A 136 20.25 -2.41 -10.30
CA GLY A 136 21.04 -2.42 -9.07
C GLY A 136 20.24 -1.99 -7.85
N ALA A 137 19.44 -0.91 -7.95
CA ALA A 137 18.56 -0.46 -6.88
C ALA A 137 17.48 -1.50 -6.55
N LEU A 138 16.87 -2.13 -7.57
CA LEU A 138 15.89 -3.19 -7.38
C LEU A 138 16.51 -4.39 -6.64
N LEU A 139 17.65 -4.90 -7.09
CA LEU A 139 18.32 -6.04 -6.48
C LEU A 139 18.78 -5.72 -5.04
N LEU A 140 19.32 -4.51 -4.83
CA LEU A 140 19.73 -4.07 -3.50
C LEU A 140 18.53 -3.90 -2.54
N SER A 141 17.40 -3.36 -3.03
CA SER A 141 16.19 -3.21 -2.20
C SER A 141 15.57 -4.56 -1.85
N LEU A 142 15.49 -5.49 -2.81
CA LEU A 142 14.96 -6.83 -2.57
C LEU A 142 15.89 -7.65 -1.67
N GLY A 143 17.20 -7.57 -1.86
CA GLY A 143 18.19 -8.24 -1.02
C GLY A 143 18.19 -7.67 0.41
N GLY A 144 18.15 -6.35 0.54
CA GLY A 144 18.02 -5.67 1.85
C GLY A 144 16.73 -6.04 2.56
N LEU A 145 15.62 -6.04 1.83
CA LEU A 145 14.31 -6.47 2.34
C LEU A 145 14.34 -7.93 2.81
N ALA A 146 14.94 -8.81 2.01
CA ALA A 146 15.08 -10.22 2.40
C ALA A 146 15.82 -10.37 3.75
N LEU A 147 16.89 -9.61 3.97
CA LEU A 147 17.59 -9.59 5.26
C LEU A 147 16.68 -9.07 6.38
N VAL A 148 15.93 -7.98 6.17
CA VAL A 148 15.01 -7.43 7.18
C VAL A 148 13.93 -8.44 7.58
N VAL A 149 13.31 -9.09 6.59
CA VAL A 149 12.12 -9.92 6.79
C VAL A 149 12.48 -11.34 7.22
N LEU A 150 13.59 -11.92 6.72
CA LEU A 150 13.97 -13.29 7.00
C LEU A 150 14.88 -13.43 8.24
N ALA A 151 15.54 -12.34 8.69
CA ALA A 151 16.41 -12.40 9.86
C ALA A 151 15.73 -12.98 11.12
N PRO A 152 14.46 -12.68 11.45
CA PRO A 152 13.78 -13.29 12.59
C PRO A 152 13.58 -14.80 12.48
N LEU A 153 13.69 -15.38 11.27
CA LEU A 153 13.58 -16.82 11.07
C LEU A 153 14.89 -17.58 11.42
N ILE A 154 16.00 -16.86 11.58
CA ILE A 154 17.28 -17.46 11.95
C ILE A 154 17.21 -17.88 13.42
N GLY A 155 17.20 -19.19 13.66
CA GLY A 155 17.01 -19.77 15.00
C GLY A 155 15.56 -19.98 15.41
N ALA A 156 14.59 -19.69 14.53
CA ALA A 156 13.20 -20.07 14.79
C ALA A 156 13.04 -21.59 14.81
N THR A 157 12.33 -22.09 15.82
CA THR A 157 12.10 -23.54 15.99
C THR A 157 11.11 -24.10 14.97
N GLU A 158 10.20 -23.23 14.48
CA GLU A 158 9.17 -23.64 13.51
C GLU A 158 8.99 -22.53 12.45
N VAL A 159 9.06 -22.93 11.18
CA VAL A 159 8.72 -22.09 10.04
C VAL A 159 7.64 -22.80 9.24
N LEU A 160 6.42 -22.23 9.26
CA LEU A 160 5.29 -22.80 8.54
C LEU A 160 5.37 -22.41 7.05
N LEU A 161 5.58 -23.41 6.18
CA LEU A 161 5.62 -23.29 4.73
C LEU A 161 4.37 -23.92 4.12
N ASP A 162 3.23 -23.23 4.18
CA ASP A 162 2.00 -23.70 3.51
C ASP A 162 2.00 -23.20 2.04
N PRO A 163 1.96 -24.12 1.05
CA PRO A 163 1.93 -23.75 -0.38
C PRO A 163 0.76 -22.86 -0.76
N ILE A 164 -0.40 -23.02 -0.12
CA ILE A 164 -1.58 -22.17 -0.35
C ILE A 164 -1.30 -20.77 0.18
N GLY A 165 -0.74 -20.63 1.38
CA GLY A 165 -0.34 -19.35 1.95
C GLY A 165 0.68 -18.61 1.08
N ILE A 166 1.69 -19.31 0.60
CA ILE A 166 2.69 -18.81 -0.35
C ILE A 166 2.01 -18.34 -1.65
N GLY A 167 1.15 -19.19 -2.21
CA GLY A 167 0.38 -18.86 -3.43
C GLY A 167 -0.49 -17.62 -3.28
N LEU A 168 -1.16 -17.46 -2.14
CA LEU A 168 -1.96 -16.27 -1.82
C LEU A 168 -1.10 -15.00 -1.70
N ALA A 169 0.07 -15.09 -1.09
CA ALA A 169 1.00 -13.96 -0.98
C ALA A 169 1.54 -13.53 -2.35
N LEU A 170 1.93 -14.48 -3.21
CA LEU A 170 2.34 -14.21 -4.59
C LEU A 170 1.19 -13.64 -5.44
N PHE A 171 -0.03 -14.15 -5.26
CA PHE A 171 -1.23 -13.58 -5.90
C PHE A 171 -1.47 -12.15 -5.44
N GLY A 172 -1.30 -11.84 -4.14
CA GLY A 172 -1.32 -10.49 -3.60
C GLY A 172 -0.25 -9.60 -4.26
N ALA A 173 0.95 -10.11 -4.49
CA ALA A 173 2.02 -9.40 -5.21
C ALA A 173 1.62 -9.05 -6.66
N VAL A 174 0.98 -9.97 -7.37
CA VAL A 174 0.46 -9.73 -8.72
C VAL A 174 -0.65 -8.67 -8.69
N CYS A 175 -1.56 -8.74 -7.73
CA CYS A 175 -2.62 -7.73 -7.56
C CYS A 175 -2.01 -6.34 -7.24
N GLN A 176 -1.02 -6.26 -6.37
CA GLN A 176 -0.30 -5.02 -6.06
C GLN A 176 0.40 -4.47 -7.30
N ALA A 177 1.06 -5.31 -8.07
CA ALA A 177 1.72 -4.91 -9.32
C ALA A 177 0.70 -4.39 -10.34
N ALA A 178 -0.44 -5.07 -10.52
CA ALA A 178 -1.52 -4.63 -11.39
C ALA A 178 -2.08 -3.26 -10.95
N PHE A 179 -2.34 -3.09 -9.64
CA PHE A 179 -2.77 -1.82 -9.07
C PHE A 179 -1.78 -0.68 -9.40
N VAL A 180 -0.49 -0.88 -9.13
CA VAL A 180 0.56 0.12 -9.36
C VAL A 180 0.69 0.46 -10.84
N LEU A 181 0.65 -0.55 -11.73
CA LEU A 181 0.73 -0.36 -13.16
C LEU A 181 -0.50 0.39 -13.70
N ILE A 182 -1.71 0.06 -13.25
CA ILE A 182 -2.92 0.76 -13.67
C ILE A 182 -2.89 2.21 -13.15
N ALA A 183 -2.49 2.43 -11.90
CA ALA A 183 -2.36 3.76 -11.32
C ALA A 183 -1.32 4.62 -12.06
N GLY A 184 -0.27 4.02 -12.61
CA GLY A 184 0.73 4.69 -13.41
C GLY A 184 0.20 5.30 -14.72
N ARG A 185 -0.91 4.80 -15.26
CA ARG A 185 -1.59 5.39 -16.44
C ARG A 185 -2.39 6.64 -16.11
N GLY A 186 -2.67 6.84 -14.81
CA GLY A 186 -3.49 7.94 -14.33
C GLY A 186 -4.98 7.79 -14.64
N PHE A 187 -5.78 8.64 -13.99
CA PHE A 187 -7.25 8.57 -14.03
C PHE A 187 -7.89 9.91 -14.40
N LYS A 188 -7.20 10.75 -15.22
CA LYS A 188 -7.77 12.03 -15.64
C LYS A 188 -9.18 11.82 -16.24
N PRO A 189 -10.16 12.71 -15.98
CA PRO A 189 -10.01 13.99 -15.25
C PRO A 189 -10.17 13.89 -13.72
N LEU A 190 -10.22 12.69 -13.13
CA LEU A 190 -10.47 12.56 -11.68
C LEU A 190 -9.29 13.06 -10.84
N PRO A 191 -9.54 13.86 -9.79
CA PRO A 191 -8.57 14.18 -8.76
C PRO A 191 -8.09 12.92 -8.01
N VAL A 192 -6.86 12.95 -7.50
CA VAL A 192 -6.29 11.86 -6.71
C VAL A 192 -7.16 11.49 -5.52
N LEU A 193 -7.75 12.47 -4.83
CA LEU A 193 -8.65 12.24 -3.69
C LEU A 193 -9.82 11.33 -4.06
N HIS A 194 -10.42 11.55 -5.23
CA HIS A 194 -11.54 10.73 -5.69
C HIS A 194 -11.10 9.31 -6.02
N VAL A 195 -9.95 9.17 -6.72
CA VAL A 195 -9.38 7.84 -7.02
C VAL A 195 -9.08 7.07 -5.74
N SER A 196 -8.44 7.73 -4.76
CA SER A 196 -8.12 7.13 -3.46
C SER A 196 -9.39 6.72 -2.71
N SER A 197 -10.45 7.55 -2.74
CA SER A 197 -11.75 7.21 -2.13
C SER A 197 -12.33 5.92 -2.72
N PHE A 198 -12.25 5.72 -4.04
CA PHE A 198 -12.71 4.48 -4.68
C PHE A 198 -11.89 3.26 -4.25
N VAL A 199 -10.56 3.41 -4.17
CA VAL A 199 -9.67 2.30 -3.76
C VAL A 199 -9.95 1.86 -2.33
N VAL A 200 -10.04 2.82 -1.39
CA VAL A 200 -10.28 2.48 0.02
C VAL A 200 -11.73 2.03 0.26
N PHE A 201 -12.70 2.56 -0.52
CA PHE A 201 -14.08 2.09 -0.50
C PHE A 201 -14.20 0.63 -0.97
N ALA A 202 -13.48 0.24 -2.03
CA ALA A 202 -13.48 -1.14 -2.49
C ALA A 202 -12.90 -2.09 -1.42
N ALA A 203 -11.88 -1.67 -0.68
CA ALA A 203 -11.35 -2.44 0.45
C ALA A 203 -12.42 -2.63 1.54
N PHE A 204 -13.17 -1.58 1.91
CA PHE A 204 -14.32 -1.68 2.80
C PHE A 204 -15.38 -2.64 2.24
N ALA A 205 -15.83 -2.39 1.00
CA ALA A 205 -16.94 -3.11 0.38
C ALA A 205 -16.67 -4.62 0.19
N LEU A 206 -15.39 -5.01 -0.01
CA LEU A 206 -15.03 -6.42 -0.11
C LEU A 206 -14.75 -7.06 1.25
N SER A 207 -14.14 -6.33 2.19
CA SER A 207 -13.78 -6.90 3.49
C SER A 207 -14.99 -7.07 4.42
N LEU A 208 -16.01 -6.22 4.31
CA LEU A 208 -17.22 -6.32 5.11
C LEU A 208 -17.96 -7.67 4.93
N PRO A 209 -18.34 -8.09 3.71
CA PRO A 209 -18.98 -9.40 3.53
C PRO A 209 -18.05 -10.56 3.89
N LEU A 210 -16.74 -10.42 3.71
CA LEU A 210 -15.79 -11.46 4.10
C LEU A 210 -15.68 -11.63 5.62
N ALA A 211 -15.73 -10.56 6.39
CA ALA A 211 -15.79 -10.63 7.84
C ALA A 211 -17.06 -11.37 8.30
N VAL A 212 -18.20 -11.08 7.67
CA VAL A 212 -19.48 -11.79 7.92
C VAL A 212 -19.38 -13.27 7.56
N LEU A 213 -18.84 -13.60 6.38
CA LEU A 213 -18.69 -14.99 5.91
C LEU A 213 -17.66 -15.78 6.75
N ALA A 214 -16.64 -15.11 7.29
CA ALA A 214 -15.70 -15.71 8.22
C ALA A 214 -16.27 -15.93 9.62
N GLY A 215 -17.50 -15.47 9.90
CA GLY A 215 -18.17 -15.60 11.20
C GLY A 215 -17.67 -14.58 12.23
N ASP A 216 -16.91 -13.55 11.83
CA ASP A 216 -16.32 -12.55 12.71
C ASP A 216 -17.28 -11.36 12.93
N LEU A 217 -18.52 -11.67 13.34
CA LEU A 217 -19.54 -10.67 13.65
C LEU A 217 -19.19 -9.87 14.92
N ASP A 218 -18.57 -10.54 15.89
CA ASP A 218 -18.18 -9.88 17.14
C ASP A 218 -17.15 -8.78 16.89
N GLY A 219 -16.14 -9.03 16.05
CA GLY A 219 -15.17 -8.03 15.64
C GLY A 219 -15.79 -6.86 14.87
N LEU A 220 -16.83 -7.13 14.05
CA LEU A 220 -17.57 -6.08 13.34
C LEU A 220 -18.43 -5.24 14.28
N LEU A 221 -19.06 -5.84 15.29
CA LEU A 221 -19.97 -5.16 16.22
C LEU A 221 -19.22 -4.51 17.40
N ARG A 222 -18.00 -4.95 17.70
CA ARG A 222 -17.19 -4.48 18.82
C ARG A 222 -17.05 -2.95 18.90
N PRO A 223 -16.73 -2.24 17.79
CA PRO A 223 -16.63 -0.78 17.82
C PRO A 223 -17.94 -0.06 18.11
N LEU A 224 -19.08 -0.71 17.86
CA LEU A 224 -20.39 -0.15 18.17
C LEU A 224 -20.76 -0.31 19.66
N GLN A 225 -20.11 -1.23 20.35
CA GLN A 225 -20.36 -1.56 21.77
C GLN A 225 -19.33 -0.96 22.71
N GLN A 226 -18.10 -0.73 22.24
CA GLN A 226 -16.97 -0.27 23.03
C GLN A 226 -16.21 0.86 22.34
N ALA A 227 -15.67 1.80 23.11
CA ALA A 227 -14.93 2.95 22.57
C ALA A 227 -13.46 2.63 22.27
N GLU A 228 -12.87 1.63 22.92
CA GLU A 228 -11.45 1.29 22.82
C GLU A 228 -10.97 1.02 21.38
N PRO A 229 -11.67 0.24 20.53
CA PRO A 229 -11.24 -0.02 19.16
C PRO A 229 -11.14 1.23 18.27
N TRP A 230 -11.89 2.30 18.59
CA TRP A 230 -11.96 3.48 17.73
C TRP A 230 -10.63 4.21 17.57
N PHE A 231 -9.77 4.20 18.58
CA PHE A 231 -8.43 4.79 18.44
C PHE A 231 -7.66 4.11 17.28
N TRP A 232 -7.66 2.77 17.27
CA TRP A 232 -6.95 1.97 16.26
C TRP A 232 -7.60 2.09 14.88
N ILE A 233 -8.93 2.11 14.82
CA ILE A 233 -9.71 2.24 13.60
C ILE A 233 -9.50 3.63 12.97
N LEU A 234 -9.60 4.69 13.75
CA LEU A 234 -9.41 6.06 13.26
C LEU A 234 -7.95 6.30 12.83
N ALA A 235 -6.99 5.90 13.65
CA ALA A 235 -5.59 5.98 13.29
C ALA A 235 -5.31 5.17 12.02
N GLY A 236 -5.75 3.91 11.94
CA GLY A 236 -5.58 3.08 10.75
C GLY A 236 -6.31 3.60 9.51
N GLY A 237 -7.51 4.16 9.68
CA GLY A 237 -8.27 4.76 8.58
C GLY A 237 -7.59 6.00 8.01
N ILE A 238 -7.09 6.88 8.87
CA ILE A 238 -6.47 8.13 8.43
C ILE A 238 -5.00 7.91 8.03
N THR A 239 -4.16 7.41 8.96
CA THR A 239 -2.71 7.30 8.73
C THR A 239 -2.31 5.99 8.05
N GLY A 240 -3.14 4.94 8.14
CA GLY A 240 -2.87 3.64 7.52
C GLY A 240 -3.62 3.39 6.19
N ALA A 241 -4.56 4.26 5.81
CA ALA A 241 -5.31 4.09 4.56
C ALA A 241 -5.47 5.39 3.76
N ALA A 242 -6.15 6.43 4.28
CA ALA A 242 -6.51 7.62 3.51
C ALA A 242 -5.28 8.39 3.01
N ILE A 243 -4.41 8.83 3.92
CA ILE A 243 -3.21 9.61 3.59
C ILE A 243 -2.24 8.79 2.74
N PRO A 244 -1.83 7.57 3.14
CA PRO A 244 -0.81 6.84 2.39
C PRO A 244 -1.29 6.42 1.00
N THR A 245 -2.54 5.99 0.83
CA THR A 245 -3.07 5.64 -0.49
C THR A 245 -3.07 6.86 -1.41
N THR A 246 -3.49 8.03 -0.90
CA THR A 246 -3.50 9.27 -1.68
C THR A 246 -2.08 9.71 -2.05
N ALA A 247 -1.15 9.68 -1.10
CA ALA A 247 0.25 10.02 -1.34
C ALA A 247 0.91 9.06 -2.34
N PHE A 248 0.63 7.77 -2.23
CA PHE A 248 1.17 6.74 -3.11
C PHE A 248 0.67 6.91 -4.54
N ILE A 249 -0.65 7.04 -4.74
CA ILE A 249 -1.23 7.26 -6.08
C ILE A 249 -0.70 8.56 -6.71
N ALA A 250 -0.66 9.65 -5.93
CA ALA A 250 -0.09 10.92 -6.39
C ALA A 250 1.38 10.77 -6.79
N GLY A 251 2.16 10.09 -5.96
CA GLY A 251 3.58 9.85 -6.20
C GLY A 251 3.82 8.98 -7.43
N ILE A 252 3.06 7.90 -7.64
CA ILE A 252 3.13 7.06 -8.86
C ILE A 252 2.96 7.92 -10.10
N GLY A 253 1.99 8.85 -10.12
CA GLY A 253 1.74 9.76 -11.23
C GLY A 253 2.89 10.72 -11.52
N ILE A 254 3.80 10.95 -10.56
CA ILE A 254 4.94 11.86 -10.70
C ILE A 254 6.23 11.13 -11.08
N ILE A 255 6.53 10.00 -10.42
CA ILE A 255 7.83 9.31 -10.55
C ILE A 255 7.77 8.02 -11.35
N GLY A 256 6.57 7.60 -11.74
CA GLY A 256 6.30 6.37 -12.47
C GLY A 256 6.21 5.12 -11.60
N PRO A 257 5.63 4.04 -12.15
CA PRO A 257 5.31 2.82 -11.41
C PRO A 257 6.54 2.10 -10.85
N SER A 258 7.60 1.92 -11.64
CA SER A 258 8.78 1.16 -11.19
C SER A 258 9.48 1.82 -10.01
N ARG A 259 9.71 3.15 -10.06
CA ARG A 259 10.33 3.86 -8.93
C ARG A 259 9.46 3.83 -7.68
N ALA A 260 8.16 4.03 -7.86
CA ALA A 260 7.21 3.98 -6.75
C ALA A 260 7.20 2.59 -6.10
N ALA A 261 7.19 1.52 -6.90
CA ALA A 261 7.21 0.15 -6.39
C ALA A 261 8.48 -0.16 -5.59
N ILE A 262 9.65 0.26 -6.07
CA ILE A 262 10.92 0.04 -5.34
C ILE A 262 10.93 0.85 -4.03
N LEU A 263 10.46 2.10 -4.04
CA LEU A 263 10.39 2.92 -2.82
C LEU A 263 9.43 2.36 -1.77
N MET A 264 8.43 1.57 -2.15
CA MET A 264 7.55 0.89 -1.20
C MET A 264 8.27 -0.12 -0.31
N THR A 265 9.47 -0.58 -0.66
CA THR A 265 10.28 -1.45 0.22
C THR A 265 10.74 -0.74 1.52
N ILE A 266 10.54 0.56 1.63
CA ILE A 266 10.70 1.32 2.90
C ILE A 266 9.65 0.91 3.95
N GLU A 267 8.48 0.49 3.53
CA GLU A 267 7.34 0.13 4.40
C GLU A 267 7.72 -0.88 5.50
N PRO A 268 8.27 -2.06 5.21
CA PRO A 268 8.63 -3.03 6.25
C PRO A 268 9.79 -2.53 7.15
N LEU A 269 10.65 -1.65 6.65
CA LEU A 269 11.69 -1.04 7.47
C LEU A 269 11.09 -0.17 8.57
N VAL A 270 10.07 0.63 8.24
CA VAL A 270 9.33 1.43 9.23
C VAL A 270 8.60 0.52 10.22
N GLY A 271 7.98 -0.58 9.74
CA GLY A 271 7.33 -1.56 10.62
C GLY A 271 8.28 -2.14 11.66
N VAL A 272 9.49 -2.57 11.27
CA VAL A 272 10.52 -3.09 12.18
C VAL A 272 11.01 -2.00 13.12
N SER A 273 11.22 -0.77 12.64
CA SER A 273 11.65 0.34 13.48
C SER A 273 10.61 0.69 14.56
N LEU A 274 9.33 0.67 14.21
CA LEU A 274 8.25 0.90 15.18
C LEU A 274 8.13 -0.24 16.20
N ALA A 275 8.31 -1.49 15.77
CA ALA A 275 8.33 -2.63 16.69
C ALA A 275 9.49 -2.49 17.70
N ALA A 276 10.66 -2.06 17.24
CA ALA A 276 11.80 -1.78 18.12
C ALA A 276 11.49 -0.65 19.12
N LEU A 277 10.93 0.46 18.66
CA LEU A 277 10.71 1.64 19.47
C LEU A 277 9.53 1.51 20.46
N LEU A 278 8.43 0.89 20.02
CA LEU A 278 7.16 0.86 20.75
C LEU A 278 6.93 -0.45 21.49
N LEU A 279 7.51 -1.56 21.00
CA LEU A 279 7.34 -2.90 21.59
C LEU A 279 8.60 -3.39 22.32
N GLY A 280 9.70 -2.60 22.28
CA GLY A 280 10.98 -2.98 22.89
C GLY A 280 11.68 -4.15 22.19
N GLU A 281 11.31 -4.46 20.93
CA GLU A 281 11.99 -5.47 20.14
C GLU A 281 13.40 -4.97 19.76
N HIS A 282 14.39 -5.87 19.76
CA HIS A 282 15.76 -5.54 19.37
C HIS A 282 16.04 -6.01 17.95
N PRO A 283 16.15 -5.10 16.95
CA PRO A 283 16.49 -5.49 15.60
C PRO A 283 17.84 -6.19 15.56
N SER A 284 17.92 -7.31 14.88
CA SER A 284 19.19 -7.99 14.65
C SER A 284 20.11 -7.17 13.75
N TRP A 285 21.43 -7.44 13.79
CA TRP A 285 22.37 -6.78 12.92
C TRP A 285 22.06 -6.98 11.42
N LEU A 286 21.49 -8.14 11.05
CA LEU A 286 21.02 -8.42 9.69
C LEU A 286 19.89 -7.49 9.27
N GLN A 287 18.96 -7.20 10.18
CA GLN A 287 17.88 -6.25 9.92
C GLN A 287 18.40 -4.83 9.73
N ILE A 288 19.40 -4.44 10.51
CA ILE A 288 20.05 -3.11 10.37
C ILE A 288 20.76 -3.00 9.02
N VAL A 289 21.56 -4.00 8.64
CA VAL A 289 22.27 -4.04 7.34
C VAL A 289 21.28 -4.05 6.18
N GLY A 290 20.24 -4.90 6.28
CA GLY A 290 19.17 -4.96 5.27
C GLY A 290 18.44 -3.64 5.10
N GLY A 291 18.07 -3.00 6.21
CA GLY A 291 17.44 -1.68 6.21
C GLY A 291 18.32 -0.59 5.59
N ALA A 292 19.61 -0.58 5.90
CA ALA A 292 20.57 0.32 5.26
C ALA A 292 20.63 0.09 3.74
N GLY A 293 20.62 -1.17 3.29
CA GLY A 293 20.55 -1.54 1.87
C GLY A 293 19.31 -0.97 1.16
N VAL A 294 18.13 -1.07 1.79
CA VAL A 294 16.87 -0.49 1.27
C VAL A 294 16.98 1.03 1.13
N LEU A 295 17.52 1.73 2.14
CA LEU A 295 17.69 3.18 2.09
C LEU A 295 18.69 3.62 1.01
N VAL A 296 19.80 2.90 0.85
CA VAL A 296 20.79 3.13 -0.22
C VAL A 296 20.15 2.92 -1.59
N ALA A 297 19.34 1.86 -1.76
CA ALA A 297 18.60 1.63 -3.01
C ALA A 297 17.66 2.78 -3.35
N ALA A 298 16.93 3.30 -2.34
CA ALA A 298 16.05 4.46 -2.51
C ALA A 298 16.84 5.72 -2.93
N ALA A 299 18.03 5.93 -2.38
CA ALA A 299 18.94 7.03 -2.77
C ALA A 299 19.47 6.87 -4.20
N ILE A 300 19.90 5.67 -4.59
CA ILE A 300 20.37 5.35 -5.96
C ILE A 300 19.29 5.65 -7.00
N LEU A 301 18.03 5.34 -6.71
CA LEU A 301 16.91 5.62 -7.62
C LEU A 301 16.74 7.10 -7.94
N GLN A 302 17.16 8.01 -7.06
CA GLN A 302 17.09 9.45 -7.33
C GLN A 302 18.14 9.87 -8.37
N LEU A 303 19.24 9.13 -8.47
CA LEU A 303 20.31 9.35 -9.45
C LEU A 303 20.00 8.74 -10.82
N ALA A 304 19.06 7.79 -10.89
CA ALA A 304 18.70 7.13 -12.13
C ALA A 304 18.05 8.11 -13.14
N PRO A 305 18.32 7.98 -14.46
CA PRO A 305 17.71 8.81 -15.48
C PRO A 305 16.18 8.84 -15.40
N ARG A 306 15.58 9.99 -15.69
CA ARG A 306 14.11 10.14 -15.71
C ARG A 306 13.52 9.29 -16.81
N VAL A 307 12.44 8.56 -16.53
CA VAL A 307 11.56 8.01 -17.54
C VAL A 307 10.54 9.08 -17.87
N PRO A 308 10.27 9.36 -19.13
CA PRO A 308 9.13 10.16 -19.51
C PRO A 308 7.85 9.48 -18.98
N VAL A 309 7.19 10.12 -18.04
CA VAL A 309 5.85 9.71 -17.61
C VAL A 309 4.91 10.17 -18.74
N PRO A 310 4.01 9.32 -19.27
CA PRO A 310 3.09 9.77 -20.31
C PRO A 310 2.34 11.03 -19.87
N PRO A 311 2.12 12.02 -20.76
CA PRO A 311 1.45 13.29 -20.42
C PRO A 311 0.06 13.11 -19.77
N GLU A 312 -0.56 11.96 -19.99
CA GLU A 312 -1.88 11.61 -19.45
C GLU A 312 -1.85 11.22 -17.96
N SER A 313 -0.68 10.93 -17.38
CA SER A 313 -0.54 10.52 -15.98
C SER A 313 -0.46 11.68 -14.98
N GLU A 314 -0.51 12.93 -15.44
CA GLU A 314 -0.58 14.09 -14.55
C GLU A 314 -1.96 14.20 -13.91
N ILE A 315 -2.13 13.60 -12.74
CA ILE A 315 -3.36 13.67 -11.96
C ILE A 315 -3.31 14.98 -11.16
N PRO A 316 -4.32 15.89 -11.27
CA PRO A 316 -4.40 17.02 -10.38
C PRO A 316 -4.58 16.52 -8.94
N ILE A 317 -3.79 17.05 -8.02
CA ILE A 317 -3.83 16.64 -6.60
C ILE A 317 -5.13 17.11 -5.94
N VAL A 318 -5.72 18.18 -6.48
CA VAL A 318 -6.98 18.79 -5.98
C VAL A 318 -7.78 19.36 -7.14
#